data_197ea77ee23ec8b408cc89631b93816d
#
_entry.id   197ea77ee23ec8b408cc89631b93816d
#
_cell.length_a   1.000
_cell.length_b   1.000
_cell.length_c   1.000
_cell.angle_alpha   90.00
_cell.angle_beta   90.00
_cell.angle_gamma   90.00
#
_symmetry.space_group_name_H-M   'P 1'
#
loop_
_entity.id
_entity.type
_entity.pdbx_description
1 polymer ?
#
loop_
_entity_poly.entity_id
_entity_poly.type
_entity_poly.pdbx_seq_one_letter_code
_entity_poly.pdbx_strand_id
1 'polypeptide(L)'
;DCHMPYKSEGGQKFTDHHIQSPLNNTSNACQVCHREESGKLIENVYERQRKASENRLKLEDLLVNAHLEAKKCWDLGATEAQMKTVLIDIRHAQWRWDYSAAAHGASFHSPVETARVIGSGLVKAQDARIKLARLLADLGHNKPIDMPDISTKEKAQEYIGLDMEKLRAEKAEFKKNVLPKWLEEAKAREAKMDLKTV
;
A
#
# COMPACT_ATOMS: atom_id res chain seq x y z
N ASP A 1 14.08 16.94 -13.93
CA ASP A 1 15.33 16.39 -14.49
C ASP A 1 15.36 14.86 -14.43
N CYS A 2 15.12 14.23 -13.26
CA CYS A 2 15.29 12.77 -13.14
C CYS A 2 14.31 11.92 -13.96
N HIS A 3 13.01 12.27 -14.00
CA HIS A 3 11.98 11.53 -14.73
C HIS A 3 11.83 11.93 -16.19
N MET A 4 12.36 13.07 -16.57
CA MET A 4 12.43 13.58 -17.93
C MET A 4 13.84 14.18 -18.18
N PRO A 5 14.87 13.32 -18.25
CA PRO A 5 16.24 13.79 -18.43
C PRO A 5 16.46 14.37 -19.82
N TYR A 6 17.51 15.16 -19.96
CA TYR A 6 17.93 15.63 -21.27
C TYR A 6 18.61 14.53 -22.08
N LYS A 7 18.28 14.46 -23.36
CA LYS A 7 18.95 13.66 -24.40
C LYS A 7 19.51 14.53 -25.49
N SER A 8 20.47 13.99 -26.24
CA SER A 8 21.02 14.63 -27.42
C SER A 8 21.02 13.66 -28.59
N GLU A 9 20.39 14.04 -29.69
CA GLU A 9 20.37 13.27 -30.92
C GLU A 9 20.63 14.21 -32.10
N GLY A 10 21.52 13.83 -33.03
CA GLY A 10 21.86 14.65 -34.19
C GLY A 10 22.36 16.07 -33.87
N GLY A 11 22.98 16.26 -32.71
CA GLY A 11 23.45 17.57 -32.23
C GLY A 11 22.39 18.47 -31.59
N GLN A 12 21.15 18.00 -31.52
CA GLN A 12 20.06 18.69 -30.80
C GLN A 12 19.87 18.13 -29.40
N LYS A 13 19.72 19.03 -28.41
CA LYS A 13 19.41 18.69 -27.03
C LYS A 13 17.91 18.90 -26.81
N PHE A 14 17.25 17.87 -26.27
CA PHE A 14 15.82 17.89 -25.93
C PHE A 14 15.54 17.16 -24.65
N THR A 15 14.37 17.39 -24.06
CA THR A 15 13.89 16.66 -22.87
C THR A 15 13.25 15.35 -23.29
N ASP A 16 13.66 14.25 -22.65
CA ASP A 16 13.04 12.94 -22.87
C ASP A 16 11.65 12.91 -22.24
N HIS A 17 10.61 12.84 -23.06
CA HIS A 17 9.22 12.79 -22.62
C HIS A 17 8.70 11.37 -22.38
N HIS A 18 9.55 10.34 -22.49
CA HIS A 18 9.21 9.00 -22.03
C HIS A 18 9.24 8.96 -20.49
N ILE A 19 8.09 9.29 -19.88
CA ILE A 19 7.95 9.31 -18.42
C ILE A 19 8.07 7.90 -17.89
N GLN A 20 9.20 7.59 -17.25
CA GLN A 20 9.52 6.27 -16.69
C GLN A 20 10.34 6.38 -15.41
N SER A 21 10.62 5.25 -14.79
CA SER A 21 11.55 5.22 -13.68
C SER A 21 12.94 5.68 -14.12
N PRO A 22 13.59 6.61 -13.39
CA PRO A 22 14.96 7.01 -13.67
C PRO A 22 15.96 5.84 -13.65
N LEU A 23 15.62 4.74 -12.97
CA LEU A 23 16.43 3.53 -12.90
C LEU A 23 16.59 2.84 -14.27
N ASN A 24 15.68 3.10 -15.22
CA ASN A 24 15.77 2.60 -16.60
C ASN A 24 16.76 3.41 -17.46
N ASN A 25 17.17 4.60 -17.00
CA ASN A 25 18.04 5.50 -17.75
C ASN A 25 18.98 6.27 -16.80
N THR A 26 19.75 5.54 -15.99
CA THR A 26 20.64 6.13 -14.98
C THR A 26 21.70 7.04 -15.55
N SER A 27 22.17 6.77 -16.78
CA SER A 27 23.20 7.59 -17.45
C SER A 27 22.77 9.01 -17.69
N ASN A 28 21.53 9.24 -18.13
CA ASN A 28 21.00 10.58 -18.38
C ASN A 28 20.29 11.19 -17.18
N ALA A 29 19.85 10.37 -16.21
CA ALA A 29 19.11 10.83 -15.03
C ALA A 29 20.04 11.04 -13.82
N CYS A 30 20.77 10.02 -13.41
CA CYS A 30 21.54 10.02 -12.17
C CYS A 30 23.00 10.44 -12.40
N GLN A 31 23.66 9.86 -13.40
CA GLN A 31 25.10 10.02 -13.64
C GLN A 31 25.48 11.38 -14.23
N VAL A 32 24.50 12.21 -14.57
CA VAL A 32 24.74 13.63 -14.89
C VAL A 32 25.35 14.38 -13.69
N CYS A 33 24.95 14.00 -12.47
CA CYS A 33 25.45 14.60 -11.21
C CYS A 33 26.28 13.61 -10.39
N HIS A 34 25.95 12.32 -10.43
CA HIS A 34 26.60 11.26 -9.68
C HIS A 34 27.66 10.55 -10.52
N ARG A 35 28.82 10.29 -9.93
CA ARG A 35 29.95 9.63 -10.61
C ARG A 35 30.06 8.14 -10.30
N GLU A 36 29.19 7.63 -9.45
CA GLU A 36 29.12 6.22 -9.10
C GLU A 36 28.62 5.39 -10.28
N GLU A 37 28.95 4.11 -10.26
CA GLU A 37 28.43 3.14 -11.23
C GLU A 37 26.92 3.00 -11.12
N SER A 38 26.24 2.78 -12.25
CA SER A 38 24.78 2.62 -12.33
C SER A 38 24.26 1.56 -11.35
N GLY A 39 24.94 0.42 -11.25
CA GLY A 39 24.55 -0.66 -10.33
C GLY A 39 24.49 -0.22 -8.87
N LYS A 40 25.47 0.57 -8.41
CA LYS A 40 25.52 1.09 -7.05
C LYS A 40 24.39 2.11 -6.78
N LEU A 41 24.08 2.97 -7.75
CA LEU A 41 22.98 3.94 -7.64
C LEU A 41 21.62 3.24 -7.57
N ILE A 42 21.42 2.20 -8.40
CA ILE A 42 20.21 1.37 -8.40
C ILE A 42 20.05 0.63 -7.08
N GLU A 43 21.14 0.01 -6.59
CA GLU A 43 21.12 -0.70 -5.31
C GLU A 43 20.75 0.21 -4.13
N ASN A 44 21.27 1.44 -4.09
CA ASN A 44 20.93 2.42 -3.06
C ASN A 44 19.42 2.73 -3.04
N VAL A 45 18.77 2.83 -4.21
CA VAL A 45 17.32 3.04 -4.29
C VAL A 45 16.57 1.84 -3.73
N TYR A 46 16.93 0.63 -4.14
CA TYR A 46 16.28 -0.59 -3.67
C TYR A 46 16.52 -0.86 -2.17
N GLU A 47 17.70 -0.53 -1.65
CA GLU A 47 17.97 -0.63 -0.22
C GLU A 47 17.04 0.26 0.60
N ARG A 48 16.82 1.51 0.18
CA ARG A 48 15.87 2.42 0.83
C ARG A 48 14.44 1.90 0.78
N GLN A 49 14.02 1.37 -0.38
CA GLN A 49 12.69 0.76 -0.53
C GLN A 49 12.54 -0.46 0.37
N ARG A 50 13.55 -1.33 0.45
CA ARG A 50 13.54 -2.51 1.32
C ARG A 50 13.42 -2.13 2.79
N LYS A 51 14.22 -1.19 3.28
CA LYS A 51 14.15 -0.70 4.67
C LYS A 51 12.78 -0.11 5.02
N ALA A 52 12.20 0.68 4.12
CA ALA A 52 10.84 1.21 4.32
C ALA A 52 9.80 0.09 4.35
N SER A 53 9.91 -0.89 3.45
CA SER A 53 9.02 -2.05 3.39
C SER A 53 9.11 -2.91 4.65
N GLU A 54 10.31 -3.23 5.13
CA GLU A 54 10.52 -4.00 6.36
C GLU A 54 9.85 -3.35 7.58
N ASN A 55 9.95 -2.04 7.72
CA ASN A 55 9.30 -1.32 8.82
C ASN A 55 7.78 -1.24 8.64
N ARG A 56 7.30 -1.11 7.38
CA ARG A 56 5.87 -1.15 7.09
C ARG A 56 5.25 -2.51 7.41
N LEU A 57 5.94 -3.60 7.11
CA LEU A 57 5.48 -4.96 7.46
C LEU A 57 5.33 -5.14 8.97
N LYS A 58 6.24 -4.59 9.79
CA LYS A 58 6.07 -4.60 11.24
C LYS A 58 4.82 -3.84 11.70
N LEU A 59 4.51 -2.72 11.06
CA LEU A 59 3.27 -1.98 11.32
C LEU A 59 2.04 -2.77 10.89
N GLU A 60 2.11 -3.46 9.77
CA GLU A 60 1.05 -4.33 9.27
C GLU A 60 0.72 -5.44 10.26
N ASP A 61 1.73 -6.16 10.77
CA ASP A 61 1.56 -7.20 11.78
C ASP A 61 0.88 -6.66 13.04
N LEU A 62 1.30 -5.49 13.53
CA LEU A 62 0.67 -4.87 14.70
C LEU A 62 -0.78 -4.47 14.44
N LEU A 63 -1.09 -4.00 13.23
CA LEU A 63 -2.46 -3.66 12.84
C LEU A 63 -3.35 -4.88 12.74
N VAL A 64 -2.89 -5.96 12.12
CA VAL A 64 -3.63 -7.23 12.07
C VAL A 64 -3.97 -7.68 13.49
N ASN A 65 -2.98 -7.73 14.37
CA ASN A 65 -3.18 -8.09 15.76
C ASN A 65 -4.21 -7.18 16.45
N ALA A 66 -4.08 -5.85 16.27
CA ALA A 66 -5.02 -4.90 16.89
C ALA A 66 -6.47 -5.08 16.39
N HIS A 67 -6.67 -5.39 15.10
CA HIS A 67 -7.99 -5.65 14.55
C HIS A 67 -8.61 -6.94 15.12
N LEU A 68 -7.82 -8.00 15.28
CA LEU A 68 -8.29 -9.27 15.86
C LEU A 68 -8.59 -9.15 17.36
N GLU A 69 -7.74 -8.44 18.08
CA GLU A 69 -7.96 -8.12 19.50
C GLU A 69 -9.21 -7.25 19.68
N ALA A 70 -9.43 -6.26 18.80
CA ALA A 70 -10.63 -5.43 18.81
C ALA A 70 -11.90 -6.23 18.51
N LYS A 71 -11.83 -7.14 17.51
CA LYS A 71 -12.93 -8.07 17.23
C LYS A 71 -13.28 -8.90 18.47
N LYS A 72 -12.28 -9.44 19.15
CA LYS A 72 -12.50 -10.22 20.37
C LYS A 72 -13.15 -9.40 21.49
N CYS A 73 -12.77 -8.13 21.65
CA CYS A 73 -13.45 -7.24 22.61
C CYS A 73 -14.93 -7.09 22.28
N TRP A 74 -15.28 -6.88 21.00
CA TRP A 74 -16.67 -6.81 20.55
C TRP A 74 -17.43 -8.12 20.82
N ASP A 75 -16.83 -9.25 20.52
CA ASP A 75 -17.42 -10.57 20.75
C ASP A 75 -17.70 -10.84 22.26
N LEU A 76 -16.93 -10.20 23.14
CA LEU A 76 -17.10 -10.26 24.60
C LEU A 76 -18.06 -9.19 25.16
N GLY A 77 -18.66 -8.37 24.29
CA GLY A 77 -19.65 -7.37 24.69
C GLY A 77 -19.08 -6.01 25.09
N ALA A 78 -17.89 -5.65 24.59
CA ALA A 78 -17.36 -4.29 24.78
C ALA A 78 -18.34 -3.24 24.23
N THR A 79 -18.47 -2.13 24.95
CA THR A 79 -19.30 -1.00 24.52
C THR A 79 -18.57 -0.06 23.58
N GLU A 80 -19.32 0.71 22.78
CA GLU A 80 -18.73 1.75 21.91
C GLU A 80 -17.88 2.75 22.70
N ALA A 81 -18.32 3.12 23.91
CA ALA A 81 -17.58 4.04 24.77
C ALA A 81 -16.20 3.49 25.16
N GLN A 82 -16.12 2.20 25.48
CA GLN A 82 -14.86 1.53 25.81
C GLN A 82 -13.93 1.43 24.59
N MET A 83 -14.49 1.17 23.42
CA MET A 83 -13.75 0.99 22.19
C MET A 83 -13.31 2.32 21.50
N LYS A 84 -13.96 3.43 21.82
CA LYS A 84 -13.78 4.72 21.11
C LYS A 84 -12.32 5.13 20.92
N THR A 85 -11.53 5.13 22.00
CA THR A 85 -10.14 5.58 21.94
C THR A 85 -9.23 4.58 21.23
N VAL A 86 -9.52 3.29 21.34
CA VAL A 86 -8.83 2.20 20.66
C VAL A 86 -9.02 2.32 19.14
N LEU A 87 -10.28 2.47 18.70
CA LEU A 87 -10.61 2.60 17.27
C LEU A 87 -9.97 3.84 16.63
N ILE A 88 -9.84 4.94 17.38
CA ILE A 88 -9.10 6.13 16.91
C ILE A 88 -7.63 5.80 16.69
N ASP A 89 -6.98 5.09 17.62
CA ASP A 89 -5.57 4.74 17.47
C ASP A 89 -5.35 3.74 16.33
N ILE A 90 -6.22 2.73 16.18
CA ILE A 90 -6.19 1.80 15.04
C ILE A 90 -6.34 2.57 13.73
N ARG A 91 -7.32 3.47 13.62
CA ARG A 91 -7.56 4.28 12.43
C ARG A 91 -6.34 5.15 12.08
N HIS A 92 -5.71 5.75 13.07
CA HIS A 92 -4.52 6.57 12.86
C HIS A 92 -3.31 5.74 12.45
N ALA A 93 -3.15 4.52 12.97
CA ALA A 93 -2.12 3.60 12.56
C ALA A 93 -2.36 3.09 11.13
N GLN A 94 -3.60 2.69 10.81
CA GLN A 94 -4.01 2.22 9.49
C GLN A 94 -3.77 3.28 8.43
N TRP A 95 -4.18 4.52 8.66
CA TRP A 95 -3.95 5.61 7.71
C TRP A 95 -2.46 5.81 7.39
N ARG A 96 -1.57 5.64 8.36
CA ARG A 96 -0.13 5.75 8.15
C ARG A 96 0.45 4.58 7.37
N TRP A 97 -0.09 3.41 7.59
CA TRP A 97 0.22 2.24 6.79
C TRP A 97 -0.23 2.44 5.33
N ASP A 98 -1.49 2.83 5.13
CA ASP A 98 -2.06 3.11 3.80
C ASP A 98 -1.24 4.15 3.04
N TYR A 99 -0.91 5.27 3.71
CA TYR A 99 -0.06 6.31 3.12
C TYR A 99 1.30 5.76 2.69
N SER A 100 1.98 5.01 3.56
CA SER A 100 3.31 4.46 3.25
C SER A 100 3.27 3.38 2.17
N ALA A 101 2.14 2.67 2.03
CA ALA A 101 1.93 1.67 0.98
C ALA A 101 1.63 2.31 -0.38
N ALA A 102 0.84 3.38 -0.40
CA ALA A 102 0.45 4.08 -1.62
C ALA A 102 1.53 5.01 -2.19
N ALA A 103 2.37 5.59 -1.34
CA ALA A 103 3.40 6.56 -1.73
C ALA A 103 4.66 5.88 -2.27
N HIS A 104 4.57 5.25 -3.44
CA HIS A 104 5.62 4.39 -4.01
C HIS A 104 7.01 5.05 -4.12
N GLY A 105 7.08 6.34 -4.39
CA GLY A 105 8.34 7.09 -4.49
C GLY A 105 8.87 7.66 -3.17
N ALA A 106 8.07 7.66 -2.10
CA ALA A 106 8.38 8.37 -0.87
C ALA A 106 9.63 7.82 -0.16
N SER A 107 9.87 6.53 -0.21
CA SER A 107 11.05 5.88 0.38
C SER A 107 12.37 6.37 -0.21
N PHE A 108 12.37 6.85 -1.45
CA PHE A 108 13.53 7.44 -2.10
C PHE A 108 13.54 8.97 -1.98
N HIS A 109 12.43 9.64 -2.32
CA HIS A 109 12.37 11.12 -2.35
C HIS A 109 12.39 11.76 -0.96
N SER A 110 11.84 11.06 0.05
CA SER A 110 11.74 11.57 1.43
C SER A 110 11.87 10.44 2.45
N PRO A 111 13.03 9.76 2.53
CA PRO A 111 13.21 8.57 3.37
C PRO A 111 13.01 8.86 4.86
N VAL A 112 13.44 10.02 5.35
CA VAL A 112 13.29 10.45 6.75
C VAL A 112 11.82 10.62 7.11
N GLU A 113 11.05 11.29 6.26
CA GLU A 113 9.61 11.48 6.47
C GLU A 113 8.85 10.16 6.38
N THR A 114 9.19 9.31 5.43
CA THR A 114 8.61 7.96 5.32
C THR A 114 8.85 7.16 6.60
N ALA A 115 10.07 7.16 7.11
CA ALA A 115 10.41 6.49 8.37
C ALA A 115 9.65 7.09 9.56
N ARG A 116 9.50 8.42 9.63
CA ARG A 116 8.75 9.12 10.67
C ARG A 116 7.26 8.73 10.66
N VAL A 117 6.65 8.69 9.47
CA VAL A 117 5.23 8.30 9.31
C VAL A 117 5.03 6.86 9.78
N ILE A 118 5.85 5.92 9.30
CA ILE A 118 5.77 4.51 9.71
C ILE A 118 6.01 4.37 11.22
N GLY A 119 7.05 5.02 11.76
CA GLY A 119 7.37 5.01 13.20
C GLY A 119 6.21 5.52 14.06
N SER A 120 5.57 6.61 13.67
CA SER A 120 4.39 7.12 14.37
C SER A 120 3.17 6.18 14.24
N GLY A 121 3.08 5.42 13.14
CA GLY A 121 2.09 4.36 12.97
C GLY A 121 2.31 3.19 13.93
N LEU A 122 3.56 2.75 14.09
CA LEU A 122 3.95 1.71 15.04
C LEU A 122 3.56 2.08 16.47
N VAL A 123 3.84 3.33 16.90
CA VAL A 123 3.44 3.82 18.23
C VAL A 123 1.92 3.75 18.40
N LYS A 124 1.15 4.22 17.41
CA LYS A 124 -0.32 4.18 17.46
C LYS A 124 -0.89 2.76 17.51
N ALA A 125 -0.32 1.85 16.74
CA ALA A 125 -0.74 0.44 16.77
C ALA A 125 -0.42 -0.22 18.12
N GLN A 126 0.75 0.08 18.71
CA GLN A 126 1.12 -0.40 20.05
C GLN A 126 0.23 0.19 21.14
N ASP A 127 -0.07 1.49 21.10
CA ASP A 127 -1.01 2.15 22.05
C ASP A 127 -2.39 1.49 21.99
N ALA A 128 -2.91 1.20 20.79
CA ALA A 128 -4.15 0.48 20.60
C ALA A 128 -4.11 -0.90 21.25
N ARG A 129 -3.06 -1.69 21.01
CA ARG A 129 -2.91 -3.03 21.56
C ARG A 129 -2.78 -3.04 23.08
N ILE A 130 -2.08 -2.08 23.67
CA ILE A 130 -2.00 -1.94 25.15
C ILE A 130 -3.39 -1.68 25.73
N LYS A 131 -4.18 -0.80 25.11
CA LYS A 131 -5.55 -0.53 25.54
C LYS A 131 -6.45 -1.74 25.38
N LEU A 132 -6.31 -2.47 24.27
CA LEU A 132 -7.05 -3.70 24.00
C LEU A 132 -6.73 -4.80 25.01
N ALA A 133 -5.46 -5.00 25.33
CA ALA A 133 -5.05 -5.99 26.32
C ALA A 133 -5.67 -5.71 27.72
N ARG A 134 -5.74 -4.44 28.13
CA ARG A 134 -6.40 -4.02 29.36
C ARG A 134 -7.91 -4.28 29.30
N LEU A 135 -8.54 -3.85 28.21
CA LEU A 135 -9.99 -4.05 28.02
C LEU A 135 -10.37 -5.54 27.97
N LEU A 136 -9.57 -6.37 27.30
CA LEU A 136 -9.76 -7.83 27.29
C LEU A 136 -9.70 -8.41 28.71
N ALA A 137 -8.73 -7.97 29.53
CA ALA A 137 -8.62 -8.40 30.91
C ALA A 137 -9.85 -7.97 31.74
N ASP A 138 -10.33 -6.73 31.57
CA ASP A 138 -11.54 -6.21 32.22
C ASP A 138 -12.79 -6.99 31.79
N LEU A 139 -12.83 -7.50 30.56
CA LEU A 139 -13.88 -8.38 30.03
C LEU A 139 -13.71 -9.88 30.43
N GLY A 140 -12.71 -10.19 31.26
CA GLY A 140 -12.44 -11.52 31.75
C GLY A 140 -11.61 -12.43 30.84
N HIS A 141 -11.01 -11.87 29.79
CA HIS A 141 -10.16 -12.63 28.85
C HIS A 141 -8.68 -12.34 29.11
N ASN A 142 -8.00 -13.25 29.81
CA ASN A 142 -6.59 -13.11 30.22
C ASN A 142 -5.61 -13.97 29.39
N LYS A 143 -6.07 -14.54 28.28
CA LYS A 143 -5.24 -15.37 27.41
C LYS A 143 -4.87 -14.61 26.15
N PRO A 144 -3.71 -14.90 25.56
CA PRO A 144 -3.41 -14.40 24.20
C PRO A 144 -4.52 -14.83 23.23
N ILE A 145 -4.75 -14.00 22.22
CA ILE A 145 -5.66 -14.33 21.12
C ILE A 145 -4.88 -15.13 20.10
N ASP A 146 -5.44 -16.27 19.69
CA ASP A 146 -4.87 -17.07 18.62
C ASP A 146 -4.91 -16.29 17.31
N MET A 147 -3.72 -16.07 16.74
CA MET A 147 -3.59 -15.37 15.47
C MET A 147 -3.73 -16.37 14.32
N PRO A 148 -4.55 -16.06 13.29
CA PRO A 148 -4.69 -16.94 12.14
C PRO A 148 -3.42 -16.96 11.32
N ASP A 149 -3.22 -18.05 10.59
CA ASP A 149 -2.20 -18.10 9.55
C ASP A 149 -2.65 -17.30 8.32
N ILE A 150 -2.09 -16.12 8.16
CA ILE A 150 -2.30 -15.22 7.02
C ILE A 150 -1.06 -15.09 6.15
N SER A 151 -0.18 -16.08 6.17
CA SER A 151 1.10 -16.06 5.45
C SER A 151 0.93 -16.02 3.93
N THR A 152 -0.25 -16.42 3.41
CA THR A 152 -0.60 -16.29 1.99
C THR A 152 -1.92 -15.56 1.83
N LYS A 153 -2.12 -14.99 0.63
CA LYS A 153 -3.36 -14.30 0.28
C LYS A 153 -4.58 -15.23 0.39
N GLU A 154 -4.43 -16.46 -0.02
CA GLU A 154 -5.50 -17.47 0.00
C GLU A 154 -5.94 -17.75 1.43
N LYS A 155 -5.01 -17.98 2.35
CA LYS A 155 -5.30 -18.19 3.78
C LYS A 155 -5.98 -16.97 4.41
N ALA A 156 -5.50 -15.77 4.08
CA ALA A 156 -6.12 -14.54 4.57
C ALA A 156 -7.56 -14.39 4.03
N GLN A 157 -7.80 -14.71 2.77
CA GLN A 157 -9.14 -14.67 2.15
C GLN A 157 -10.08 -15.70 2.77
N GLU A 158 -9.60 -16.91 3.03
CA GLU A 158 -10.35 -17.97 3.72
C GLU A 158 -10.72 -17.54 5.14
N TYR A 159 -9.75 -17.00 5.89
CA TYR A 159 -9.98 -16.53 7.26
C TYR A 159 -11.08 -15.48 7.37
N ILE A 160 -11.15 -14.53 6.42
CA ILE A 160 -12.20 -13.50 6.40
C ILE A 160 -13.50 -13.96 5.73
N GLY A 161 -13.60 -15.24 5.35
CA GLY A 161 -14.81 -15.84 4.79
C GLY A 161 -15.13 -15.43 3.34
N LEU A 162 -14.12 -15.06 2.54
CA LEU A 162 -14.32 -14.76 1.13
C LEU A 162 -14.52 -16.05 0.33
N ASP A 163 -15.70 -16.23 -0.25
CA ASP A 163 -15.97 -17.27 -1.24
C ASP A 163 -15.35 -16.88 -2.60
N MET A 164 -14.11 -17.28 -2.79
CA MET A 164 -13.34 -16.95 -4.00
C MET A 164 -13.85 -17.64 -5.25
N GLU A 165 -14.52 -18.81 -5.14
CA GLU A 165 -15.12 -19.50 -6.28
C GLU A 165 -16.33 -18.73 -6.79
N LYS A 166 -17.21 -18.33 -5.88
CA LYS A 166 -18.38 -17.49 -6.20
C LYS A 166 -17.94 -16.16 -6.84
N LEU A 167 -16.97 -15.47 -6.24
CA LEU A 167 -16.45 -14.19 -6.76
C LEU A 167 -15.82 -14.34 -8.15
N ARG A 168 -15.15 -15.45 -8.42
CA ARG A 168 -14.59 -15.73 -9.75
C ARG A 168 -15.69 -16.03 -10.76
N ALA A 169 -16.74 -16.78 -10.37
CA ALA A 169 -17.89 -17.07 -11.22
C ALA A 169 -18.67 -15.79 -11.58
N GLU A 170 -18.95 -14.94 -10.59
CA GLU A 170 -19.61 -13.64 -10.80
C GLU A 170 -18.79 -12.72 -11.73
N LYS A 171 -17.46 -12.70 -11.56
CA LYS A 171 -16.58 -11.95 -12.45
C LYS A 171 -16.57 -12.50 -13.87
N ALA A 172 -16.64 -13.83 -14.04
CA ALA A 172 -16.70 -14.46 -15.36
C ALA A 172 -18.02 -14.13 -16.06
N GLU A 173 -19.12 -14.17 -15.33
CA GLU A 173 -20.44 -13.79 -15.83
C GLU A 173 -20.48 -12.30 -16.23
N PHE A 174 -19.99 -11.42 -15.39
CA PHE A 174 -19.86 -9.99 -15.70
C PHE A 174 -19.07 -9.76 -16.99
N LYS A 175 -17.91 -10.42 -17.13
CA LYS A 175 -17.07 -10.31 -18.34
C LYS A 175 -17.78 -10.82 -19.60
N LYS A 176 -18.63 -11.82 -19.47
CA LYS A 176 -19.36 -12.42 -20.59
C LYS A 176 -20.60 -11.60 -21.00
N ASN A 177 -21.35 -11.12 -20.02
CA ASN A 177 -22.70 -10.60 -20.27
C ASN A 177 -22.80 -9.07 -20.18
N VAL A 178 -21.94 -8.42 -19.40
CA VAL A 178 -22.02 -6.97 -19.14
C VAL A 178 -20.91 -6.21 -19.86
N LEU A 179 -19.67 -6.64 -19.69
CA LEU A 179 -18.51 -5.94 -20.23
C LEU A 179 -18.57 -5.70 -21.75
N PRO A 180 -19.01 -6.65 -22.62
CA PRO A 180 -19.09 -6.41 -24.06
C PRO A 180 -20.02 -5.25 -24.42
N LYS A 181 -21.17 -5.15 -23.76
CA LYS A 181 -22.12 -4.04 -23.97
C LYS A 181 -21.51 -2.69 -23.63
N TRP A 182 -20.81 -2.62 -22.50
CA TRP A 182 -20.13 -1.39 -22.09
C TRP A 182 -19.00 -1.00 -23.04
N LEU A 183 -18.29 -1.98 -23.60
CA LEU A 183 -17.24 -1.72 -24.59
C LEU A 183 -17.82 -1.21 -25.91
N GLU A 184 -18.98 -1.73 -26.37
CA GLU A 184 -19.68 -1.23 -27.54
C GLU A 184 -20.17 0.22 -27.33
N GLU A 185 -20.78 0.50 -26.18
CA GLU A 185 -21.19 1.85 -25.81
C GLU A 185 -20.01 2.83 -25.72
N ALA A 186 -18.87 2.37 -25.19
CA ALA A 186 -17.64 3.18 -25.12
C ALA A 186 -17.14 3.51 -26.52
N LYS A 187 -17.05 2.52 -27.42
CA LYS A 187 -16.68 2.73 -28.82
C LYS A 187 -17.62 3.68 -29.55
N ALA A 188 -18.94 3.54 -29.32
CA ALA A 188 -19.93 4.44 -29.90
C ALA A 188 -19.81 5.88 -29.40
N ARG A 189 -19.39 6.09 -28.14
CA ARG A 189 -19.06 7.43 -27.59
C ARG A 189 -17.76 7.97 -28.19
N GLU A 190 -16.72 7.15 -28.27
CA GLU A 190 -15.44 7.52 -28.85
C GLU A 190 -15.56 7.94 -30.32
N ALA A 191 -16.36 7.22 -31.12
CA ALA A 191 -16.63 7.55 -32.50
C ALA A 191 -17.34 8.92 -32.69
N LYS A 192 -17.99 9.45 -31.66
CA LYS A 192 -18.63 10.78 -31.67
C LYS A 192 -17.67 11.89 -31.20
N MET A 193 -16.53 11.53 -30.63
CA MET A 193 -15.50 12.48 -30.27
C MET A 193 -14.67 12.73 -31.53
N ASP A 194 -14.73 13.96 -32.06
CA ASP A 194 -13.86 14.43 -33.14
C ASP A 194 -12.43 14.57 -32.57
N LEU A 195 -11.77 13.43 -32.34
CA LEU A 195 -10.34 13.40 -32.01
C LEU A 195 -9.61 13.78 -33.30
N LYS A 196 -9.48 15.10 -33.52
CA LYS A 196 -8.47 15.60 -34.46
C LYS A 196 -7.14 15.11 -33.92
N THR A 197 -6.59 14.11 -34.59
CA THR A 197 -5.19 13.70 -34.45
C THR A 197 -4.32 14.95 -34.65
N VAL A 198 -3.71 15.40 -33.56
CA VAL A 198 -2.65 16.41 -33.58
C VAL A 198 -1.37 15.70 -33.99
#